data_040ccecb58bc7bc5f701b03bfc784d71
#
_entry.id   040ccecb58bc7bc5f701b03bfc784d71
#
_cell.length_a   1.000
_cell.length_b   1.000
_cell.length_c   1.000
_cell.angle_alpha   90.00
_cell.angle_beta   90.00
_cell.angle_gamma   90.00
#
_symmetry.space_group_name_H-M   'P 1'
#
loop_
_entity.id
_entity.type
_entity.pdbx_description
1 polymer ?
#
loop_
_entity_poly.entity_id
_entity_poly.type
_entity_poly.pdbx_seq_one_letter_code
_entity_poly.pdbx_strand_id
1 'polypeptide(L)'
;MASQLLVPGRRRTARHQHVRGQLLGAHHGLLRIEAGDLHWLLPAGHVAWIPPLLPHALIGAEAFDGWSLYVRADAGLDLPPLPRIFQPDALLQAAVTRALRWPHQALDAAQARLAGVIADEIRASTPLPFALPQPRDRRLWRIAAALARSPDDLRSVQAWAAASGLSSRSLA
;
A
#
# COMPACT_ATOMS: atom_id res chain seq x y z
N MET A 1 -5.37 -15.09 7.53
CA MET A 1 -4.66 -14.57 8.72
C MET A 1 -4.81 -13.07 8.72
N ALA A 2 -5.37 -12.51 9.76
CA ALA A 2 -5.56 -11.06 9.92
C ALA A 2 -4.62 -10.58 11.02
N SER A 3 -4.02 -9.42 10.86
CA SER A 3 -3.18 -8.80 11.89
C SER A 3 -3.42 -7.30 11.94
N GLN A 4 -3.47 -6.76 13.14
CA GLN A 4 -3.46 -5.32 13.37
C GLN A 4 -2.02 -4.84 13.36
N LEU A 5 -1.73 -3.82 12.58
CA LEU A 5 -0.42 -3.21 12.46
C LEU A 5 -0.41 -1.89 13.23
N LEU A 6 -0.15 -1.98 14.53
CA LEU A 6 0.28 -0.82 15.32
C LEU A 6 1.79 -0.66 15.14
N VAL A 7 2.21 0.42 14.53
CA VAL A 7 3.63 0.72 14.33
C VAL A 7 3.95 2.07 14.94
N PRO A 8 4.37 2.10 16.20
CA PRO A 8 4.97 3.31 16.75
C PRO A 8 6.36 3.51 16.13
N GLY A 9 6.58 4.66 15.49
CA GLY A 9 7.84 5.04 14.86
C GLY A 9 7.98 4.66 13.38
N ARG A 10 8.99 5.22 12.71
CA ARG A 10 9.36 4.87 11.32
C ARG A 10 9.69 3.39 11.21
N ARG A 11 8.84 2.61 10.56
CA ARG A 11 9.11 1.20 10.29
C ARG A 11 9.23 0.94 8.79
N ARG A 12 10.29 0.25 8.41
CA ARG A 12 10.48 -0.28 7.08
C ARG A 12 10.56 -1.80 7.16
N THR A 13 9.74 -2.50 6.37
CA THR A 13 9.96 -3.93 6.13
C THR A 13 11.05 -4.09 5.08
N ALA A 14 11.84 -5.16 5.18
CA ALA A 14 12.68 -5.56 4.07
C ALA A 14 11.79 -5.89 2.85
N ARG A 15 12.34 -5.79 1.63
CA ARG A 15 11.64 -6.24 0.42
C ARG A 15 11.37 -7.74 0.54
N HIS A 16 10.13 -8.13 0.42
CA HIS A 16 9.67 -9.51 0.56
C HIS A 16 8.49 -9.79 -0.37
N GLN A 17 8.15 -11.05 -0.51
CA GLN A 17 6.94 -11.51 -1.18
C GLN A 17 6.35 -12.68 -0.41
N HIS A 18 5.08 -12.95 -0.63
CA HIS A 18 4.38 -14.08 -0.01
C HIS A 18 3.33 -14.64 -0.97
N VAL A 19 3.00 -15.92 -0.79
CA VAL A 19 2.03 -16.67 -1.61
C VAL A 19 0.58 -16.21 -1.40
N ARG A 20 0.33 -15.36 -0.42
CA ARG A 20 -0.99 -14.81 -0.12
C ARG A 20 -1.12 -13.42 -0.71
N GLY A 21 -2.31 -13.05 -1.17
CA GLY A 21 -2.64 -11.66 -1.40
C GLY A 21 -2.74 -10.92 -0.06
N GLN A 22 -2.47 -9.63 -0.05
CA GLN A 22 -2.54 -8.80 1.16
C GLN A 22 -3.44 -7.59 0.92
N LEU A 23 -4.44 -7.43 1.75
CA LEU A 23 -5.24 -6.23 1.85
C LEU A 23 -4.73 -5.42 3.04
N LEU A 24 -4.39 -4.15 2.81
CA LEU A 24 -3.85 -3.22 3.79
C LEU A 24 -4.79 -2.04 3.95
N GLY A 25 -5.06 -1.61 5.17
CA GLY A 25 -5.80 -0.37 5.43
C GLY A 25 -5.05 0.53 6.39
N ALA A 26 -5.17 1.84 6.20
CA ALA A 26 -4.62 2.86 7.08
C ALA A 26 -5.74 3.55 7.85
N HIS A 27 -5.67 3.54 9.20
CA HIS A 27 -6.54 4.34 10.06
C HIS A 27 -5.98 5.74 10.25
N HIS A 28 -4.66 5.83 10.49
CA HIS A 28 -3.93 7.08 10.66
C HIS A 28 -2.59 7.04 9.96
N GLY A 29 -2.11 8.23 9.57
CA GLY A 29 -0.81 8.40 8.94
C GLY A 29 -0.78 8.03 7.47
N LEU A 30 0.42 7.82 6.95
CA LEU A 30 0.71 7.51 5.57
C LEU A 30 1.61 6.28 5.50
N LEU A 31 1.20 5.28 4.71
CA LEU A 31 2.03 4.14 4.39
C LEU A 31 2.51 4.23 2.94
N ARG A 32 3.81 4.18 2.72
CA ARG A 32 4.38 4.00 1.39
C ARG A 32 4.60 2.51 1.13
N ILE A 33 4.15 2.05 -0.03
CA ILE A 33 4.32 0.69 -0.51
C ILE A 33 5.24 0.76 -1.73
N GLU A 34 6.41 0.13 -1.64
CA GLU A 34 7.32 -0.04 -2.78
C GLU A 34 7.01 -1.38 -3.44
N ALA A 35 6.50 -1.38 -4.67
CA ALA A 35 6.16 -2.60 -5.41
C ALA A 35 6.51 -2.45 -6.89
N GLY A 36 7.34 -3.36 -7.41
CA GLY A 36 7.92 -3.20 -8.75
C GLY A 36 8.71 -1.91 -8.89
N ASP A 37 8.45 -1.16 -9.95
CA ASP A 37 9.04 0.16 -10.24
C ASP A 37 8.14 1.33 -9.77
N LEU A 38 7.17 1.06 -8.90
CA LEU A 38 6.21 2.05 -8.43
C LEU A 38 6.32 2.24 -6.92
N HIS A 39 6.13 3.48 -6.50
CA HIS A 39 5.81 3.82 -5.11
C HIS A 39 4.33 4.15 -5.00
N TRP A 40 3.65 3.41 -4.17
CA TRP A 40 2.25 3.62 -3.86
C TRP A 40 2.13 4.34 -2.54
N LEU A 41 1.27 5.35 -2.47
CA LEU A 41 0.99 6.08 -1.25
C LEU A 41 -0.39 5.68 -0.75
N LEU A 42 -0.46 5.06 0.42
CA LEU A 42 -1.69 4.68 1.09
C LEU A 42 -1.98 5.66 2.22
N PRO A 43 -2.86 6.65 2.01
CA PRO A 43 -3.27 7.59 3.05
C PRO A 43 -4.32 6.97 3.96
N ALA A 44 -4.55 7.59 5.11
CA ALA A 44 -5.63 7.22 6.03
C ALA A 44 -6.98 7.15 5.31
N GLY A 45 -7.84 6.22 5.73
CA GLY A 45 -9.16 5.98 5.15
C GLY A 45 -9.16 5.24 3.82
N HIS A 46 -8.00 4.83 3.29
CA HIS A 46 -7.88 4.06 2.05
C HIS A 46 -7.37 2.66 2.29
N VAL A 47 -7.52 1.83 1.26
CA VAL A 47 -7.12 0.42 1.27
C VAL A 47 -6.24 0.13 0.06
N ALA A 48 -5.20 -0.67 0.27
CA ALA A 48 -4.34 -1.19 -0.78
C ALA A 48 -4.51 -2.70 -0.92
N TRP A 49 -4.65 -3.18 -2.15
CA TRP A 49 -4.54 -4.59 -2.51
C TRP A 49 -3.16 -4.86 -3.09
N ILE A 50 -2.46 -5.84 -2.53
CA ILE A 50 -1.19 -6.37 -3.02
C ILE A 50 -1.42 -7.83 -3.44
N PRO A 51 -1.33 -8.16 -4.73
CA PRO A 51 -1.56 -9.53 -5.20
C PRO A 51 -0.47 -10.50 -4.69
N PRO A 52 -0.75 -11.82 -4.71
CA PRO A 52 0.24 -12.84 -4.36
C PRO A 52 1.52 -12.70 -5.18
N LEU A 53 2.65 -13.05 -4.57
CA LEU A 53 3.99 -13.10 -5.18
C LEU A 53 4.52 -11.77 -5.73
N LEU A 54 3.84 -10.64 -5.49
CA LEU A 54 4.37 -9.33 -5.85
C LEU A 54 5.44 -8.90 -4.82
N PRO A 55 6.73 -8.74 -5.23
CA PRO A 55 7.77 -8.26 -4.33
C PRO A 55 7.51 -6.82 -3.89
N HIS A 56 7.41 -6.59 -2.58
CA HIS A 56 7.08 -5.28 -2.02
C HIS A 56 7.79 -5.00 -0.71
N ALA A 57 7.84 -3.73 -0.33
CA ALA A 57 8.26 -3.26 0.98
C ALA A 57 7.26 -2.21 1.50
N LEU A 58 7.06 -2.19 2.80
CA LEU A 58 6.17 -1.25 3.47
C LEU A 58 7.00 -0.25 4.29
N ILE A 59 6.73 1.03 4.14
CA ILE A 59 7.43 2.10 4.84
C ILE A 59 6.38 2.99 5.48
N GLY A 60 6.18 2.83 6.79
CA GLY A 60 5.33 3.69 7.60
C GLY A 60 6.02 5.00 7.92
N ALA A 61 5.30 6.12 7.81
CA ALA A 61 5.67 7.37 8.44
C ALA A 61 5.60 7.24 9.97
N GLU A 62 6.12 8.25 10.69
CA GLU A 62 5.91 8.31 12.14
C GLU A 62 4.41 8.27 12.47
N ALA A 63 4.04 7.48 13.48
CA ALA A 63 2.66 7.29 13.92
C ALA A 63 1.69 6.67 12.88
N PHE A 64 2.15 5.68 12.09
CA PHE A 64 1.24 4.89 11.26
C PHE A 64 0.45 3.89 12.11
N ASP A 65 -0.88 3.89 11.94
CA ASP A 65 -1.79 2.87 12.45
C ASP A 65 -2.62 2.30 11.29
N GLY A 66 -2.74 0.98 11.26
CA GLY A 66 -3.47 0.29 10.20
C GLY A 66 -3.62 -1.21 10.47
N TRP A 67 -4.09 -1.92 9.47
CA TRP A 67 -4.35 -3.35 9.54
C TRP A 67 -3.91 -4.07 8.26
N SER A 68 -3.71 -5.38 8.38
CA SER A 68 -3.46 -6.30 7.26
C SER A 68 -4.38 -7.50 7.33
N LEU A 69 -4.94 -7.86 6.19
CA LEU A 69 -5.70 -9.09 5.97
C LEU A 69 -5.03 -9.89 4.85
N TYR A 70 -4.66 -11.14 5.13
CA TYR A 70 -4.04 -12.02 4.14
C TYR A 70 -5.07 -12.97 3.54
N VAL A 71 -5.15 -12.98 2.20
CA VAL A 71 -6.06 -13.82 1.43
C VAL A 71 -5.25 -14.93 0.76
N ARG A 72 -5.69 -16.17 0.90
CA ARG A 72 -5.04 -17.32 0.25
C ARG A 72 -5.30 -17.31 -1.26
N ALA A 73 -4.27 -17.55 -2.06
CA ALA A 73 -4.39 -17.63 -3.52
C ALA A 73 -5.24 -18.84 -3.98
N ASP A 74 -5.22 -19.92 -3.20
CA ASP A 74 -5.97 -21.16 -3.45
C ASP A 74 -7.41 -21.14 -2.90
N ALA A 75 -7.90 -19.98 -2.43
CA ALA A 75 -9.26 -19.84 -1.92
C ALA A 75 -10.34 -19.83 -3.01
N GLY A 76 -9.98 -19.99 -4.28
CA GLY A 76 -10.91 -19.94 -5.41
C GLY A 76 -11.54 -18.56 -5.65
N LEU A 77 -10.95 -17.53 -5.06
CA LEU A 77 -11.40 -16.15 -5.21
C LEU A 77 -10.73 -15.50 -6.40
N ASP A 78 -11.52 -14.99 -7.35
CA ASP A 78 -11.02 -14.24 -8.52
C ASP A 78 -10.60 -12.83 -8.10
N LEU A 79 -9.37 -12.69 -7.62
CA LEU A 79 -8.83 -11.43 -7.12
C LEU A 79 -7.98 -10.73 -8.20
N PRO A 80 -7.94 -9.38 -8.19
CA PRO A 80 -7.19 -8.63 -9.20
C PRO A 80 -5.70 -9.01 -9.23
N PRO A 81 -5.13 -9.26 -10.42
CA PRO A 81 -3.72 -9.63 -10.56
C PRO A 81 -2.76 -8.46 -10.38
N LEU A 82 -3.26 -7.22 -10.41
CA LEU A 82 -2.48 -6.01 -10.28
C LEU A 82 -2.74 -5.32 -8.94
N PRO A 83 -1.72 -4.69 -8.33
CA PRO A 83 -1.90 -3.90 -7.13
C PRO A 83 -2.76 -2.67 -7.40
N ARG A 84 -3.51 -2.24 -6.38
CA ARG A 84 -4.34 -1.04 -6.45
C ARG A 84 -4.54 -0.42 -5.09
N ILE A 85 -4.74 0.89 -5.08
CA ILE A 85 -5.27 1.62 -3.92
C ILE A 85 -6.65 2.12 -4.29
N PHE A 86 -7.59 2.03 -3.35
CA PHE A 86 -8.96 2.43 -3.55
C PHE A 86 -9.60 2.90 -2.24
N GLN A 87 -10.71 3.60 -2.33
CA GLN A 87 -11.49 3.97 -1.17
C GLN A 87 -12.49 2.84 -0.85
N PRO A 88 -12.44 2.26 0.35
CA PRO A 88 -13.38 1.20 0.74
C PRO A 88 -14.75 1.82 1.00
N ASP A 89 -15.80 1.13 0.61
CA ASP A 89 -17.15 1.46 1.02
C ASP A 89 -17.48 0.95 2.44
N ALA A 90 -18.67 1.24 2.93
CA ALA A 90 -19.11 0.83 4.26
C ALA A 90 -19.20 -0.70 4.42
N LEU A 91 -19.56 -1.43 3.35
CA LEU A 91 -19.67 -2.88 3.37
C LEU A 91 -18.31 -3.54 3.54
N LEU A 92 -17.32 -3.13 2.73
CA LEU A 92 -15.95 -3.64 2.85
C LEU A 92 -15.35 -3.31 4.22
N GLN A 93 -15.54 -2.10 4.73
CA GLN A 93 -15.04 -1.68 6.04
C GLN A 93 -15.63 -2.56 7.17
N ALA A 94 -16.93 -2.80 7.17
CA ALA A 94 -17.60 -3.65 8.14
C ALA A 94 -17.14 -5.12 8.03
N ALA A 95 -17.03 -5.65 6.81
CA ALA A 95 -16.59 -7.01 6.54
C ALA A 95 -15.16 -7.25 7.02
N VAL A 96 -14.24 -6.33 6.71
CA VAL A 96 -12.85 -6.39 7.17
C VAL A 96 -12.75 -6.28 8.68
N THR A 97 -13.47 -5.33 9.31
CA THR A 97 -13.49 -5.18 10.78
C THR A 97 -13.89 -6.49 11.46
N ARG A 98 -14.85 -7.22 10.89
CA ARG A 98 -15.25 -8.55 11.37
C ARG A 98 -14.16 -9.58 11.13
N ALA A 99 -13.56 -9.60 9.94
CA ALA A 99 -12.53 -10.57 9.57
C ALA A 99 -11.24 -10.43 10.40
N LEU A 100 -10.89 -9.22 10.83
CA LEU A 100 -9.75 -8.95 11.70
C LEU A 100 -9.86 -9.62 13.09
N ARG A 101 -11.06 -10.02 13.51
CA ARG A 101 -11.32 -10.71 14.78
C ARG A 101 -11.32 -12.23 14.65
N TRP A 102 -11.14 -12.78 13.43
CA TRP A 102 -11.16 -14.22 13.25
C TRP A 102 -9.92 -14.89 13.83
N PRO A 103 -10.08 -16.05 14.46
CA PRO A 103 -8.94 -16.81 14.93
C PRO A 103 -8.10 -17.33 13.74
N HIS A 104 -6.83 -17.61 13.99
CA HIS A 104 -5.87 -18.08 12.98
C HIS A 104 -6.06 -19.57 12.65
N GLN A 105 -7.27 -19.97 12.29
CA GLN A 105 -7.66 -21.35 11.96
C GLN A 105 -8.38 -21.39 10.60
N ALA A 106 -8.81 -22.57 10.19
CA ALA A 106 -9.66 -22.74 9.01
C ALA A 106 -10.97 -21.96 9.19
N LEU A 107 -11.43 -21.32 8.12
CA LEU A 107 -12.66 -20.56 8.12
C LEU A 107 -13.87 -21.54 8.17
N ASP A 108 -14.86 -21.22 8.96
CA ASP A 108 -16.17 -21.86 8.87
C ASP A 108 -16.95 -21.37 7.63
N ALA A 109 -18.11 -21.98 7.35
CA ALA A 109 -18.91 -21.66 6.17
C ALA A 109 -19.42 -20.20 6.16
N ALA A 110 -19.68 -19.58 7.31
CA ALA A 110 -20.14 -18.19 7.39
C ALA A 110 -18.96 -17.22 7.14
N GLN A 111 -17.80 -17.52 7.70
CA GLN A 111 -16.57 -16.78 7.47
C GLN A 111 -16.12 -16.87 5.99
N ALA A 112 -16.25 -18.06 5.37
CA ALA A 112 -15.94 -18.26 3.95
C ALA A 112 -16.85 -17.39 3.05
N ARG A 113 -18.15 -17.31 3.34
CA ARG A 113 -19.07 -16.41 2.61
C ARG A 113 -18.67 -14.95 2.76
N LEU A 114 -18.32 -14.50 3.97
CA LEU A 114 -17.90 -13.12 4.20
C LEU A 114 -16.54 -12.83 3.52
N ALA A 115 -15.63 -13.80 3.48
CA ALA A 115 -14.39 -13.67 2.69
C ALA A 115 -14.67 -13.52 1.19
N GLY A 116 -15.71 -14.21 0.67
CA GLY A 116 -16.21 -14.00 -0.69
C GLY A 116 -16.68 -12.57 -0.93
N VAL A 117 -17.46 -12.01 -0.02
CA VAL A 117 -17.90 -10.60 -0.10
C VAL A 117 -16.71 -9.65 -0.12
N ILE A 118 -15.71 -9.85 0.75
CA ILE A 118 -14.47 -9.02 0.74
C ILE A 118 -13.78 -9.11 -0.62
N ALA A 119 -13.69 -10.29 -1.23
CA ALA A 119 -13.10 -10.48 -2.54
C ALA A 119 -13.90 -9.78 -3.64
N ASP A 120 -15.23 -9.83 -3.59
CA ASP A 120 -16.12 -9.15 -4.53
C ASP A 120 -15.92 -7.63 -4.47
N GLU A 121 -15.83 -7.06 -3.27
CA GLU A 121 -15.58 -5.63 -3.07
C GLU A 121 -14.19 -5.20 -3.58
N ILE A 122 -13.15 -6.01 -3.33
CA ILE A 122 -11.81 -5.74 -3.89
C ILE A 122 -11.87 -5.75 -5.42
N ARG A 123 -12.57 -6.70 -6.04
CA ARG A 123 -12.70 -6.83 -7.48
C ARG A 123 -13.48 -5.66 -8.10
N ALA A 124 -14.57 -5.25 -7.46
CA ALA A 124 -15.42 -4.13 -7.90
C ALA A 124 -14.78 -2.76 -7.66
N SER A 125 -13.72 -2.67 -6.83
CA SER A 125 -13.11 -1.41 -6.44
C SER A 125 -12.53 -0.64 -7.64
N THR A 126 -12.74 0.68 -7.65
CA THR A 126 -12.14 1.59 -8.62
C THR A 126 -10.76 2.03 -8.15
N PRO A 127 -9.67 1.72 -8.91
CA PRO A 127 -8.33 2.14 -8.55
C PRO A 127 -8.18 3.66 -8.52
N LEU A 128 -7.49 4.18 -7.52
CA LEU A 128 -7.12 5.59 -7.41
C LEU A 128 -5.67 5.82 -7.88
N PRO A 129 -5.34 7.02 -8.41
CA PRO A 129 -4.04 7.33 -8.99
C PRO A 129 -2.97 7.65 -7.92
N PHE A 130 -2.84 6.82 -6.89
CA PHE A 130 -1.86 6.99 -5.82
C PHE A 130 -0.54 6.26 -6.07
N ALA A 131 -0.28 5.89 -7.32
CA ALA A 131 0.99 5.30 -7.75
C ALA A 131 1.90 6.37 -8.34
N LEU A 132 3.10 6.48 -7.81
CA LEU A 132 4.14 7.36 -8.33
C LEU A 132 5.22 6.52 -9.01
N PRO A 133 5.45 6.68 -10.33
CA PRO A 133 6.54 6.03 -11.03
C PRO A 133 7.89 6.40 -10.40
N GLN A 134 8.76 5.42 -10.23
CA GLN A 134 10.13 5.69 -9.80
C GLN A 134 10.93 6.28 -10.97
N PRO A 135 11.63 7.39 -10.76
CA PRO A 135 12.55 7.90 -11.76
C PRO A 135 13.68 6.89 -12.03
N ARG A 136 13.92 6.56 -13.28
CA ARG A 136 15.05 5.71 -13.69
C ARG A 136 16.40 6.46 -13.65
N ASP A 137 16.40 7.77 -13.87
CA ASP A 137 17.58 8.60 -13.72
C ASP A 137 17.97 8.72 -12.24
N ARG A 138 19.21 8.37 -11.88
CA ARG A 138 19.73 8.40 -10.51
C ARG A 138 19.65 9.78 -9.85
N ARG A 139 19.73 10.85 -10.63
CA ARG A 139 19.66 12.23 -10.14
C ARG A 139 18.23 12.57 -9.74
N LEU A 140 17.27 12.24 -10.59
CA LEU A 140 15.84 12.38 -10.31
C LEU A 140 15.43 11.49 -9.13
N TRP A 141 15.95 10.26 -9.05
CA TRP A 141 15.72 9.36 -7.92
C TRP A 141 16.19 9.98 -6.59
N ARG A 142 17.36 10.65 -6.57
CA ARG A 142 17.86 11.35 -5.37
C ARG A 142 16.90 12.46 -4.93
N ILE A 143 16.35 13.24 -5.87
CA ILE A 143 15.35 14.28 -5.59
C ILE A 143 14.11 13.65 -5.01
N ALA A 144 13.52 12.64 -5.68
CA ALA A 144 12.33 11.94 -5.21
C ALA A 144 12.54 11.33 -3.81
N ALA A 145 13.69 10.72 -3.56
CA ALA A 145 14.03 10.16 -2.26
C ALA A 145 14.23 11.25 -1.17
N ALA A 146 14.74 12.43 -1.53
CA ALA A 146 14.86 13.54 -0.59
C ALA A 146 13.48 14.12 -0.24
N LEU A 147 12.63 14.38 -1.21
CA LEU A 147 11.26 14.85 -1.01
C LEU A 147 10.42 13.85 -0.22
N ALA A 148 10.62 12.54 -0.45
CA ALA A 148 9.94 11.50 0.34
C ALA A 148 10.37 11.46 1.82
N ARG A 149 11.60 11.93 2.15
CA ARG A 149 12.08 12.07 3.55
C ARG A 149 11.64 13.37 4.20
N SER A 150 11.55 14.43 3.42
CA SER A 150 11.22 15.79 3.88
C SER A 150 10.21 16.40 2.89
N PRO A 151 8.90 16.03 3.01
CA PRO A 151 7.86 16.52 2.09
C PRO A 151 7.62 18.04 2.18
N ASP A 152 8.07 18.65 3.27
CA ASP A 152 8.01 20.08 3.57
C ASP A 152 9.22 20.87 3.05
N ASP A 153 10.09 20.26 2.26
CA ASP A 153 11.25 20.92 1.65
C ASP A 153 10.79 21.91 0.58
N LEU A 154 10.91 23.18 0.87
CA LEU A 154 10.46 24.31 0.03
C LEU A 154 11.48 24.74 -1.04
N ARG A 155 12.53 23.97 -1.30
CA ARG A 155 13.48 24.30 -2.36
C ARG A 155 12.77 24.47 -3.71
N SER A 156 13.17 25.48 -4.46
CA SER A 156 12.65 25.71 -5.83
C SER A 156 13.14 24.62 -6.80
N VAL A 157 12.47 24.50 -7.95
CA VAL A 157 12.91 23.61 -9.05
C VAL A 157 14.36 23.92 -9.45
N GLN A 158 14.74 25.21 -9.49
CA GLN A 158 16.10 25.65 -9.80
C GLN A 158 17.11 25.14 -8.76
N ALA A 159 16.78 25.24 -7.48
CA ALA A 159 17.66 24.76 -6.39
C ALA A 159 17.80 23.23 -6.43
N TRP A 160 16.73 22.51 -6.69
CA TRP A 160 16.76 21.06 -6.86
C TRP A 160 17.58 20.63 -8.09
N ALA A 161 17.43 21.33 -9.22
CA ALA A 161 18.19 21.06 -10.44
C ALA A 161 19.70 21.26 -10.18
N ALA A 162 20.08 22.40 -9.60
CA ALA A 162 21.47 22.70 -9.26
C ALA A 162 22.09 21.65 -8.32
N ALA A 163 21.38 21.28 -7.24
CA ALA A 163 21.81 20.27 -6.27
C ALA A 163 21.97 18.85 -6.88
N SER A 164 21.35 18.61 -8.02
CA SER A 164 21.34 17.30 -8.67
C SER A 164 22.14 17.24 -9.97
N GLY A 165 22.82 18.36 -10.36
CA GLY A 165 23.55 18.44 -11.61
C GLY A 165 22.66 18.36 -12.85
N LEU A 166 21.44 18.89 -12.75
CA LEU A 166 20.47 19.00 -13.83
C LEU A 166 20.25 20.47 -14.21
N SER A 167 19.79 20.71 -15.45
CA SER A 167 19.22 22.00 -15.79
C SER A 167 17.78 22.11 -15.27
N SER A 168 17.31 23.32 -14.96
CA SER A 168 15.92 23.56 -14.55
C SER A 168 14.94 23.07 -15.63
N ARG A 169 15.30 23.21 -16.91
CA ARG A 169 14.50 22.71 -18.05
C ARG A 169 14.39 21.19 -18.08
N SER A 170 15.43 20.46 -17.61
CA SER A 170 15.41 18.99 -17.58
C SER A 170 14.64 18.46 -16.37
N LEU A 171 14.41 19.30 -15.36
CA LEU A 171 13.68 18.91 -14.16
C LEU A 171 12.19 19.32 -14.23
N ALA A 172 11.86 20.32 -15.01
CA ALA A 172 10.48 20.76 -15.25
C ALA A 172 9.79 19.91 -16.31
#